data_c549b6b3847cf6d84c28e293946196d5
#
_entry.id   c549b6b3847cf6d84c28e293946196d5
#
_cell.length_a   1.000
_cell.length_b   1.000
_cell.length_c   1.000
_cell.angle_alpha   90.00
_cell.angle_beta   90.00
_cell.angle_gamma   90.00
#
_symmetry.space_group_name_H-M   'P 1'
#
loop_
_entity.id
_entity.type
_entity.pdbx_description
1 polymer ?
#
loop_
_entity_poly.entity_id
_entity_poly.type
_entity_poly.pdbx_seq_one_letter_code
_entity_poly.pdbx_strand_id
1 'polypeptide(L)'
;SKGHISNKTLYIALNYEEQAKQLNAESAKEIADELFILERRQKKLLYYISLLEKRQAEVVRMVYMEGVSTKKAAEQHGLTVRTIERIRKDAVDNLAEMYAYSERYNG
;
A
#
# COMPACT_ATOMS: atom_id res chain seq x y z
N SER A 1 10.06 -20.18 -3.32
CA SER A 1 9.10 -21.20 -3.64
C SER A 1 7.74 -20.87 -3.07
N LYS A 2 6.76 -21.47 -3.64
CA LYS A 2 5.40 -21.26 -3.21
C LYS A 2 5.17 -21.78 -1.81
N GLY A 3 4.46 -20.99 -0.99
CA GLY A 3 4.12 -21.42 0.35
C GLY A 3 5.32 -21.71 1.22
N HIS A 4 6.42 -21.06 0.95
CA HIS A 4 7.63 -21.30 1.72
C HIS A 4 7.43 -20.87 3.17
N ILE A 5 7.58 -21.83 4.07
CA ILE A 5 7.55 -21.57 5.51
C ILE A 5 8.99 -21.64 5.98
N SER A 6 9.43 -20.63 6.74
CA SER A 6 10.80 -20.64 7.24
C SER A 6 11.02 -21.84 8.16
N ASN A 7 12.23 -22.40 8.16
CA ASN A 7 12.60 -23.50 9.04
C ASN A 7 12.37 -23.15 10.50
N LYS A 8 12.61 -21.92 10.86
CA LYS A 8 12.42 -21.43 12.22
C LYS A 8 10.94 -21.51 12.62
N THR A 9 10.05 -21.04 11.76
CA THR A 9 8.61 -21.10 12.02
C THR A 9 8.13 -22.55 12.12
N LEU A 10 8.59 -23.41 11.23
CA LEU A 10 8.24 -24.81 11.25
C LEU A 10 8.75 -25.51 12.52
N TYR A 11 9.97 -25.22 12.92
CA TYR A 11 10.57 -25.76 14.14
C TYR A 11 9.75 -25.43 15.38
N ILE A 12 9.37 -24.17 15.52
CA ILE A 12 8.55 -23.71 16.64
C ILE A 12 7.22 -24.46 16.69
N ALA A 13 6.56 -24.59 15.55
CA ALA A 13 5.26 -25.24 15.48
C ALA A 13 5.31 -26.73 15.85
N LEU A 14 6.42 -27.40 15.52
CA LEU A 14 6.54 -28.85 15.69
C LEU A 14 7.13 -29.28 17.03
N ASN A 15 7.97 -28.46 17.66
CA ASN A 15 8.78 -28.94 18.78
C ASN A 15 8.45 -28.36 20.15
N TYR A 16 7.76 -27.22 20.23
CA TYR A 16 7.58 -26.54 21.51
C TYR A 16 6.20 -25.92 21.60
N GLU A 17 5.24 -26.71 22.02
CA GLU A 17 3.85 -26.28 22.07
C GLU A 17 3.63 -25.03 22.93
N GLU A 18 4.22 -25.01 24.14
CA GLU A 18 4.08 -23.84 25.03
C GLU A 18 4.81 -22.62 24.51
N GLN A 19 6.02 -22.82 24.01
CA GLN A 19 6.78 -21.74 23.39
C GLN A 19 6.08 -21.24 22.13
N ALA A 20 5.48 -22.17 21.37
CA ALA A 20 4.71 -21.80 20.19
C ALA A 20 3.50 -20.94 20.57
N LYS A 21 2.80 -21.26 21.67
CA LYS A 21 1.68 -20.46 22.13
C LYS A 21 2.12 -19.05 22.51
N GLN A 22 3.22 -18.92 23.21
CA GLN A 22 3.75 -17.62 23.60
C GLN A 22 4.21 -16.83 22.39
N LEU A 23 4.96 -17.47 21.48
CA LEU A 23 5.41 -16.84 20.25
C LEU A 23 4.25 -16.45 19.36
N ASN A 24 3.21 -17.29 19.31
CA ASN A 24 2.02 -16.96 18.53
C ASN A 24 1.28 -15.75 19.11
N ALA A 25 1.22 -15.64 20.45
CA ALA A 25 0.61 -14.49 21.09
C ALA A 25 1.42 -13.20 20.81
N GLU A 26 2.75 -13.28 20.89
CA GLU A 26 3.63 -12.15 20.58
C GLU A 26 3.53 -11.78 19.10
N SER A 27 3.53 -12.80 18.24
CA SER A 27 3.40 -12.57 16.79
C SER A 27 2.05 -11.96 16.44
N ALA A 28 0.99 -12.42 17.12
CA ALA A 28 -0.35 -11.86 16.91
C ALA A 28 -0.39 -10.38 17.30
N LYS A 29 0.27 -10.02 18.41
CA LYS A 29 0.35 -8.63 18.83
C LYS A 29 1.14 -7.79 17.83
N GLU A 30 2.29 -8.29 17.36
CA GLU A 30 3.09 -7.60 16.37
C GLU A 30 2.32 -7.39 15.07
N ILE A 31 1.59 -8.42 14.63
CA ILE A 31 0.76 -8.32 13.43
C ILE A 31 -0.34 -7.28 13.64
N ALA A 32 -1.00 -7.31 14.79
CA ALA A 32 -2.05 -6.33 15.09
C ALA A 32 -1.49 -4.90 15.09
N ASP A 33 -0.32 -4.70 15.68
CA ASP A 33 0.33 -3.39 15.70
C ASP A 33 0.70 -2.93 14.29
N GLU A 34 1.24 -3.83 13.47
CA GLU A 34 1.57 -3.51 12.09
C GLU A 34 0.33 -3.23 11.26
N LEU A 35 -0.73 -4.01 11.44
CA LEU A 35 -1.98 -3.77 10.73
C LEU A 35 -2.55 -2.40 11.09
N PHE A 36 -2.48 -2.02 12.37
CA PHE A 36 -2.92 -0.71 12.81
C PHE A 36 -2.15 0.41 12.11
N ILE A 37 -0.82 0.26 12.04
CA ILE A 37 0.03 1.23 11.35
C ILE A 37 -0.31 1.29 9.87
N LEU A 38 -0.47 0.14 9.22
CA LEU A 38 -0.81 0.07 7.80
C LEU A 38 -2.19 0.69 7.54
N GLU A 39 -3.16 0.45 8.41
CA GLU A 39 -4.48 1.06 8.27
C GLU A 39 -4.41 2.59 8.35
N ARG A 40 -3.61 3.11 9.28
CA ARG A 40 -3.43 4.56 9.40
C ARG A 40 -2.75 5.13 8.17
N ARG A 41 -1.73 4.45 7.65
CA ARG A 41 -1.05 4.86 6.42
C ARG A 41 -2.00 4.82 5.23
N GLN A 42 -2.82 3.79 5.15
CA GLN A 42 -3.80 3.65 4.10
C GLN A 42 -4.82 4.79 4.15
N LYS A 43 -5.37 5.08 5.32
CA LYS A 43 -6.32 6.18 5.48
C LYS A 43 -5.72 7.53 5.08
N LYS A 44 -4.47 7.77 5.48
CA LYS A 44 -3.76 8.99 5.11
C LYS A 44 -3.59 9.08 3.59
N LEU A 45 -3.16 7.99 2.97
CA LEU A 45 -2.98 7.95 1.52
C LEU A 45 -4.31 8.18 0.79
N LEU A 46 -5.37 7.50 1.21
CA LEU A 46 -6.68 7.67 0.59
C LEU A 46 -7.18 9.11 0.73
N TYR A 47 -6.96 9.71 1.88
CA TYR A 47 -7.31 11.11 2.08
C TYR A 47 -6.57 12.02 1.11
N TYR A 48 -5.25 11.84 0.97
CA TYR A 48 -4.47 12.66 0.04
C TYR A 48 -4.85 12.41 -1.41
N ILE A 49 -5.16 11.18 -1.78
CA ILE A 49 -5.67 10.88 -3.11
C ILE A 49 -6.97 11.64 -3.37
N SER A 50 -7.83 11.75 -2.35
CA SER A 50 -9.08 12.49 -2.48
C SER A 50 -8.89 13.99 -2.70
N LEU A 51 -7.72 14.52 -2.37
CA LEU A 51 -7.38 15.93 -2.59
C LEU A 51 -6.78 16.20 -3.97
N LEU A 52 -6.43 15.14 -4.70
CA LEU A 52 -5.91 15.30 -6.05
C LEU A 52 -7.01 15.79 -7.00
N GLU A 53 -6.57 16.38 -8.12
CA GLU A 53 -7.48 16.64 -9.22
C GLU A 53 -8.15 15.33 -9.64
N LYS A 54 -9.40 15.41 -10.08
CA LYS A 54 -10.24 14.24 -10.34
C LYS A 54 -9.58 13.21 -11.25
N ARG A 55 -9.00 13.65 -12.37
CA ARG A 55 -8.36 12.75 -13.33
C ARG A 55 -7.13 12.08 -12.72
N GLN A 56 -6.36 12.83 -11.95
CA GLN A 56 -5.20 12.28 -11.25
C GLN A 56 -5.61 11.23 -10.24
N ALA A 57 -6.65 11.48 -9.47
CA ALA A 57 -7.15 10.53 -8.50
C ALA A 57 -7.63 9.24 -9.17
N GLU A 58 -8.36 9.37 -10.28
CA GLU A 58 -8.85 8.21 -11.03
C GLU A 58 -7.69 7.36 -11.56
N VAL A 59 -6.69 7.97 -12.15
CA VAL A 59 -5.54 7.26 -12.69
C VAL A 59 -4.76 6.54 -11.58
N VAL A 60 -4.53 7.21 -10.45
CA VAL A 60 -3.85 6.59 -9.32
C VAL A 60 -4.61 5.37 -8.81
N ARG A 61 -5.93 5.50 -8.66
CA ARG A 61 -6.75 4.38 -8.21
C ARG A 61 -6.70 3.21 -9.18
N MET A 62 -6.83 3.49 -10.47
CA MET A 62 -6.82 2.44 -11.50
C MET A 62 -5.48 1.70 -11.53
N VAL A 63 -4.40 2.43 -11.59
CA VAL A 63 -3.08 1.83 -11.79
C VAL A 63 -2.56 1.16 -10.51
N TYR A 64 -2.65 1.85 -9.37
CA TYR A 64 -2.02 1.37 -8.14
C TYR A 64 -2.95 0.56 -7.24
N MET A 65 -4.24 0.85 -7.24
CA MET A 65 -5.16 0.19 -6.34
C MET A 65 -5.93 -0.94 -7.01
N GLU A 66 -6.30 -0.77 -8.28
CA GLU A 66 -7.05 -1.79 -9.01
C GLU A 66 -6.16 -2.66 -9.90
N GLY A 67 -4.90 -2.30 -10.03
CA GLY A 67 -3.98 -3.07 -10.84
C GLY A 67 -4.24 -3.00 -12.34
N VAL A 68 -4.89 -1.95 -12.81
CA VAL A 68 -5.19 -1.74 -14.22
C VAL A 68 -3.91 -1.28 -14.92
N SER A 69 -3.60 -1.87 -16.07
CA SER A 69 -2.43 -1.45 -16.84
C SER A 69 -2.62 -0.04 -17.40
N THR A 70 -1.52 0.65 -17.66
CA THR A 70 -1.59 1.99 -18.25
C THR A 70 -2.25 1.96 -19.63
N LYS A 71 -2.03 0.88 -20.38
CA LYS A 71 -2.68 0.70 -21.68
C LYS A 71 -4.20 0.63 -21.51
N LYS A 72 -4.68 -0.16 -20.58
CA LYS A 72 -6.11 -0.31 -20.33
C LYS A 72 -6.72 0.98 -19.76
N ALA A 73 -6.01 1.65 -18.88
CA ALA A 73 -6.44 2.94 -18.37
C ALA A 73 -6.58 3.96 -19.49
N ALA A 74 -5.63 3.98 -20.41
CA ALA A 74 -5.70 4.86 -21.58
C ALA A 74 -6.95 4.57 -22.42
N GLU A 75 -7.22 3.31 -22.69
CA GLU A 75 -8.41 2.90 -23.43
C GLU A 75 -9.70 3.35 -22.74
N GLN A 76 -9.77 3.16 -21.43
CA GLN A 76 -10.97 3.52 -20.66
C GLN A 76 -11.21 5.03 -20.62
N HIS A 77 -10.16 5.83 -20.66
CA HIS A 77 -10.28 7.28 -20.63
C HIS A 77 -10.25 7.93 -22.02
N GLY A 78 -10.08 7.13 -23.07
CA GLY A 78 -9.93 7.68 -24.41
C GLY A 78 -8.67 8.52 -24.59
N LEU A 79 -7.60 8.16 -23.90
CA LEU A 79 -6.33 8.87 -23.89
C LEU A 79 -5.22 7.96 -24.41
N THR A 80 -4.05 8.57 -24.67
CA THR A 80 -2.87 7.79 -25.03
C THR A 80 -2.18 7.29 -23.76
N VAL A 81 -1.38 6.23 -23.91
CA VAL A 81 -0.56 5.72 -22.81
C VAL A 81 0.38 6.82 -22.29
N ARG A 82 0.95 7.60 -23.20
CA ARG A 82 1.84 8.70 -22.82
C ARG A 82 1.13 9.72 -21.91
N THR A 83 -0.12 10.05 -22.22
CA THR A 83 -0.90 10.97 -21.41
C THR A 83 -1.20 10.36 -20.03
N ILE A 84 -1.56 9.10 -19.98
CA ILE A 84 -1.77 8.39 -18.69
C ILE A 84 -0.50 8.40 -17.85
N GLU A 85 0.65 8.13 -18.46
CA GLU A 85 1.94 8.14 -17.75
C GLU A 85 2.24 9.53 -17.18
N ARG A 86 1.95 10.58 -17.94
CA ARG A 86 2.15 11.95 -17.46
C ARG A 86 1.23 12.27 -16.30
N ILE A 87 -0.05 11.91 -16.41
CA ILE A 87 -1.03 12.14 -15.34
C ILE A 87 -0.60 11.40 -14.08
N ARG A 88 -0.19 10.15 -14.22
CA ARG A 88 0.29 9.34 -13.11
C ARG A 88 1.49 9.98 -12.42
N LYS A 89 2.45 10.43 -13.22
CA LYS A 89 3.64 11.09 -12.69
C LYS A 89 3.28 12.36 -11.93
N ASP A 90 2.43 13.19 -12.51
CA ASP A 90 2.00 14.44 -11.88
C ASP A 90 1.24 14.15 -10.58
N ALA A 91 0.42 13.12 -10.57
CA ALA A 91 -0.30 12.71 -9.37
C ALA A 91 0.65 12.29 -8.25
N VAL A 92 1.64 11.47 -8.58
CA VAL A 92 2.64 11.02 -7.61
C VAL A 92 3.45 12.20 -7.09
N ASP A 93 3.85 13.13 -7.96
CA ASP A 93 4.56 14.33 -7.55
C ASP A 93 3.72 15.17 -6.58
N ASN A 94 2.44 15.33 -6.86
CA ASN A 94 1.53 16.05 -5.97
C ASN A 94 1.35 15.36 -4.63
N LEU A 95 1.23 14.03 -4.63
CA LEU A 95 1.17 13.27 -3.38
C LEU A 95 2.45 13.43 -2.57
N ALA A 96 3.60 13.38 -3.24
CA ALA A 96 4.88 13.57 -2.57
C ALA A 96 4.97 14.94 -1.89
N GLU A 97 4.47 15.97 -2.55
CA GLU A 97 4.41 17.31 -1.96
C GLU A 97 3.51 17.36 -0.73
N MET A 98 2.35 16.71 -0.79
CA MET A 98 1.42 16.63 0.36
C MET A 98 2.09 15.95 1.55
N TYR A 99 2.79 14.86 1.32
CA TYR A 99 3.51 14.15 2.37
C TYR A 99 4.65 14.99 2.94
N ALA A 100 5.40 15.66 2.10
CA ALA A 100 6.48 16.53 2.53
C ALA A 100 5.94 17.67 3.39
N TYR A 101 4.83 18.26 2.99
CA TYR A 101 4.17 19.30 3.76
C TYR A 101 3.72 18.78 5.12
N SER A 102 3.09 17.61 5.14
CA SER A 102 2.61 16.98 6.36
C SER A 102 3.75 16.72 7.35
N GLU A 103 4.87 16.19 6.87
CA GLU A 103 6.02 15.93 7.70
C GLU A 103 6.64 17.21 8.26
N ARG A 104 6.66 18.28 7.46
CA ARG A 104 7.24 19.55 7.87
C ARG A 104 6.44 20.23 8.98
N TYR A 105 5.11 20.12 8.93
CA TYR A 105 4.25 20.87 9.85
C TYR A 105 3.59 20.01 10.93
N ASN A 106 3.59 18.71 10.79
CA ASN A 106 2.93 17.82 11.74
C ASN A 106 3.87 16.79 12.36
N GLY A 107 5.07 16.81 11.93
CA GLY A 107 5.98 15.80 12.36
C GLY A 107 7.05 16.20 13.18
#